data_adf545c3226e4034813504b74d646ef6
#
_entry.id   adf545c3226e4034813504b74d646ef6
#
_cell.length_a   1.000
_cell.length_b   1.000
_cell.length_c   1.000
_cell.angle_alpha   90.00
_cell.angle_beta   90.00
_cell.angle_gamma   90.00
#
_symmetry.space_group_name_H-M   'P 1'
#
loop_
_entity.id
_entity.type
_entity.pdbx_description
1 polymer ?
#
loop_
_entity_poly.entity_id
_entity_poly.type
_entity_poly.pdbx_seq_one_letter_code
_entity_poly.pdbx_strand_id
1 'polypeptide(L)'
;MNSVISFILGAVAGFIANKVLEGIERFIKDTLENRRVRKEIKLMNEITEEKLNVISIANGHPYYEKQNMNISVIDKKLYIGFPKELIDKLDEGKIHSFHDNCSFNGKNTFEDIVKDTGIKNLTELIEKHRKIVAQQFINKENGCYFNGEKYGVYEINPFERTIDEKEEAKLEIVLYTTDYFTHKVFKSIYKEIKDTDPIGKTRIKDLKRYRAFTTSFGINGIVGVKSKEDNKSIILTKRSCNATDTNNMELCSVSVIEGLTKTDYDTYNKKVDLYQGFKRGLTEELGINENMYSDDNIKFYDLFLELNKYELGITCYVNLDDKYIFEKDIQHLYAKDNTLEVAEKFVSSLNKKSINKLIDNNEFNKQSLYTIKSILARI
;
A
#
# COMPACT_ATOMS: atom_id res chain seq x y z
N MET A 1 -31.26 -13.85 -62.83
CA MET A 1 -32.03 -14.04 -61.59
C MET A 1 -31.28 -14.92 -60.60
N ASN A 2 -30.63 -16.03 -60.97
CA ASN A 2 -29.93 -16.92 -60.08
C ASN A 2 -28.66 -16.31 -59.36
N SER A 3 -27.91 -15.40 -60.01
CA SER A 3 -26.72 -14.80 -59.46
C SER A 3 -27.01 -13.80 -58.29
N VAL A 4 -28.13 -13.09 -58.40
CA VAL A 4 -28.55 -12.13 -57.36
C VAL A 4 -29.04 -12.89 -56.11
N ILE A 5 -29.74 -14.00 -56.29
CA ILE A 5 -30.21 -14.85 -55.19
C ILE A 5 -29.02 -15.48 -54.47
N SER A 6 -28.00 -15.98 -55.20
CA SER A 6 -26.78 -16.53 -54.61
C SER A 6 -25.97 -15.49 -53.80
N PHE A 7 -25.91 -14.25 -54.31
CA PHE A 7 -25.23 -13.15 -53.60
C PHE A 7 -25.95 -12.79 -52.29
N ILE A 8 -27.28 -12.67 -52.32
CA ILE A 8 -28.09 -12.37 -51.12
C ILE A 8 -27.97 -13.50 -50.08
N LEU A 9 -28.03 -14.75 -50.52
CA LEU A 9 -27.85 -15.91 -49.63
C LEU A 9 -26.46 -15.95 -49.02
N GLY A 10 -25.40 -15.62 -49.77
CA GLY A 10 -24.05 -15.52 -49.29
C GLY A 10 -23.87 -14.39 -48.23
N ALA A 11 -24.46 -13.23 -48.50
CA ALA A 11 -24.43 -12.09 -47.58
C ALA A 11 -25.16 -12.39 -46.26
N VAL A 12 -26.34 -13.02 -46.33
CA VAL A 12 -27.12 -13.43 -45.17
C VAL A 12 -26.37 -14.50 -44.33
N ALA A 13 -25.80 -15.50 -45.04
CA ALA A 13 -24.99 -16.53 -44.36
C ALA A 13 -23.75 -15.94 -43.69
N GLY A 14 -23.05 -14.99 -44.34
CA GLY A 14 -21.92 -14.26 -43.76
C GLY A 14 -22.31 -13.42 -42.53
N PHE A 15 -23.45 -12.73 -42.59
CA PHE A 15 -23.97 -11.96 -41.46
C PHE A 15 -24.33 -12.84 -40.24
N ILE A 16 -25.00 -13.99 -40.51
CA ILE A 16 -25.34 -14.95 -39.45
C ILE A 16 -24.06 -15.54 -38.86
N ALA A 17 -23.08 -15.94 -39.68
CA ALA A 17 -21.80 -16.48 -39.22
C ALA A 17 -21.04 -15.47 -38.33
N ASN A 18 -21.01 -14.20 -38.73
CA ASN A 18 -20.36 -13.15 -37.91
C ASN A 18 -21.09 -12.94 -36.59
N LYS A 19 -22.43 -12.92 -36.59
CA LYS A 19 -23.19 -12.81 -35.32
C LYS A 19 -23.00 -13.99 -34.38
N VAL A 20 -22.86 -15.19 -34.93
CA VAL A 20 -22.56 -16.40 -34.17
C VAL A 20 -21.15 -16.33 -33.62
N LEU A 21 -20.15 -15.90 -34.40
CA LEU A 21 -18.77 -15.70 -33.93
C LEU A 21 -18.69 -14.65 -32.83
N GLU A 22 -19.30 -13.48 -32.98
CA GLU A 22 -19.39 -12.46 -31.94
C GLU A 22 -20.05 -12.99 -30.66
N GLY A 23 -21.12 -13.80 -30.81
CA GLY A 23 -21.77 -14.46 -29.64
C GLY A 23 -20.85 -15.45 -28.95
N ILE A 24 -20.10 -16.23 -29.71
CA ILE A 24 -19.11 -17.19 -29.16
C ILE A 24 -17.95 -16.45 -28.47
N GLU A 25 -17.41 -15.41 -29.10
CA GLU A 25 -16.33 -14.59 -28.48
C GLU A 25 -16.80 -13.95 -27.18
N ARG A 26 -18.01 -13.37 -27.18
CA ARG A 26 -18.59 -12.78 -25.95
C ARG A 26 -18.79 -13.84 -24.88
N PHE A 27 -19.35 -15.01 -25.22
CA PHE A 27 -19.54 -16.13 -24.29
C PHE A 27 -18.20 -16.64 -23.72
N ILE A 28 -17.16 -16.76 -24.55
CA ILE A 28 -15.82 -17.16 -24.10
C ILE A 28 -15.25 -16.10 -23.17
N LYS A 29 -15.36 -14.82 -23.52
CA LYS A 29 -14.89 -13.70 -22.69
C LYS A 29 -15.58 -13.69 -21.33
N ASP A 30 -16.92 -13.76 -21.31
CA ASP A 30 -17.71 -13.79 -20.08
C ASP A 30 -17.39 -15.03 -19.22
N THR A 31 -17.17 -16.18 -19.86
CA THR A 31 -16.79 -17.43 -19.16
C THR A 31 -15.40 -17.32 -18.52
N LEU A 32 -14.44 -16.73 -19.23
CA LEU A 32 -13.10 -16.51 -18.73
C LEU A 32 -13.10 -15.49 -17.59
N GLU A 33 -13.86 -14.42 -17.72
CA GLU A 33 -14.02 -13.39 -16.69
C GLU A 33 -14.69 -13.96 -15.44
N ASN A 34 -15.77 -14.71 -15.57
CA ASN A 34 -16.41 -15.41 -14.46
C ASN A 34 -15.50 -16.43 -13.77
N ARG A 35 -14.63 -17.13 -14.53
CA ARG A 35 -13.62 -18.03 -13.94
C ARG A 35 -12.56 -17.25 -13.18
N ARG A 36 -12.15 -16.10 -13.70
CA ARG A 36 -11.20 -15.20 -13.06
C ARG A 36 -11.76 -14.67 -11.75
N VAL A 37 -12.99 -14.12 -11.77
CA VAL A 37 -13.70 -13.61 -10.59
C VAL A 37 -13.87 -14.70 -9.53
N ARG A 38 -14.28 -15.91 -9.92
CA ARG A 38 -14.40 -17.04 -8.96
C ARG A 38 -13.05 -17.43 -8.35
N LYS A 39 -11.96 -17.38 -9.14
CA LYS A 39 -10.60 -17.66 -8.65
C LYS A 39 -10.17 -16.56 -7.68
N GLU A 40 -10.46 -15.31 -7.99
CA GLU A 40 -10.18 -14.15 -7.15
C GLU A 40 -10.95 -14.26 -5.82
N ILE A 41 -12.26 -14.45 -5.85
CA ILE A 41 -13.09 -14.66 -4.65
C ILE A 41 -12.57 -15.82 -3.80
N LYS A 42 -12.21 -16.95 -4.43
CA LYS A 42 -11.66 -18.10 -3.70
C LYS A 42 -10.33 -17.76 -3.03
N LEU A 43 -9.42 -17.07 -3.74
CA LEU A 43 -8.13 -16.66 -3.19
C LEU A 43 -8.30 -15.61 -2.08
N MET A 44 -9.21 -14.66 -2.25
CA MET A 44 -9.51 -13.65 -1.23
C MET A 44 -10.14 -14.31 0.02
N ASN A 45 -11.01 -15.30 -0.13
CA ASN A 45 -11.55 -16.08 0.98
C ASN A 45 -10.48 -16.96 1.68
N GLU A 46 -9.46 -17.41 0.94
CA GLU A 46 -8.29 -18.11 1.52
C GLU A 46 -7.34 -17.14 2.28
N ILE A 47 -7.42 -15.82 2.00
CA ILE A 47 -6.76 -14.73 2.74
C ILE A 47 -7.68 -14.31 3.90
N THR A 48 -8.03 -15.22 4.77
CA THR A 48 -8.93 -14.88 5.89
C THR A 48 -8.27 -13.91 6.84
N GLU A 49 -9.03 -12.93 7.29
CA GLU A 49 -8.64 -11.92 8.28
C GLU A 49 -7.95 -12.56 9.50
N GLU A 50 -8.44 -13.72 9.93
CA GLU A 50 -7.92 -14.48 11.07
C GLU A 50 -6.45 -14.92 10.90
N LYS A 51 -6.03 -15.29 9.68
CA LYS A 51 -4.65 -15.78 9.46
C LYS A 51 -3.61 -14.68 9.28
N LEU A 52 -3.98 -13.56 8.63
CA LEU A 52 -3.06 -12.48 8.32
C LEU A 52 -3.22 -11.28 9.24
N ASN A 53 -4.33 -11.19 9.96
CA ASN A 53 -4.68 -10.02 10.75
C ASN A 53 -4.73 -8.73 9.91
N VAL A 54 -5.28 -8.86 8.69
CA VAL A 54 -5.41 -7.79 7.70
C VAL A 54 -6.87 -7.67 7.27
N ILE A 55 -7.40 -6.46 7.28
CA ILE A 55 -8.76 -6.14 6.81
C ILE A 55 -8.66 -5.53 5.41
N SER A 56 -9.34 -6.10 4.43
CA SER A 56 -9.56 -5.47 3.14
C SER A 56 -10.63 -4.38 3.28
N ILE A 57 -10.28 -3.13 2.99
CA ILE A 57 -11.18 -1.97 3.15
C ILE A 57 -11.90 -1.70 1.85
N ALA A 58 -11.19 -1.73 0.72
CA ALA A 58 -11.73 -1.45 -0.60
C ALA A 58 -10.95 -2.25 -1.65
N ASN A 59 -11.64 -2.61 -2.72
CA ASN A 59 -11.11 -3.45 -3.79
C ASN A 59 -11.28 -2.73 -5.14
N GLY A 60 -10.15 -2.46 -5.82
CA GLY A 60 -10.14 -1.97 -7.20
C GLY A 60 -10.32 -3.13 -8.16
N HIS A 61 -11.51 -3.34 -8.68
CA HIS A 61 -11.78 -4.41 -9.65
C HIS A 61 -11.99 -3.84 -11.06
N PRO A 62 -11.18 -4.25 -12.06
CA PRO A 62 -9.98 -5.09 -11.97
C PRO A 62 -8.79 -4.41 -11.30
N TYR A 63 -8.73 -3.09 -11.30
CA TYR A 63 -7.77 -2.20 -10.62
C TYR A 63 -8.34 -0.78 -10.58
N TYR A 64 -7.76 0.10 -9.78
CA TYR A 64 -8.13 1.52 -9.78
C TYR A 64 -7.46 2.24 -10.95
N GLU A 65 -8.27 2.79 -11.84
CA GLU A 65 -7.79 3.71 -12.89
C GLU A 65 -7.27 5.01 -12.26
N LYS A 66 -6.23 5.61 -12.85
CA LYS A 66 -5.60 6.83 -12.31
C LYS A 66 -6.61 7.96 -12.07
N GLN A 67 -7.53 8.18 -13.00
CA GLN A 67 -8.59 9.19 -12.90
C GLN A 67 -9.65 8.88 -11.84
N ASN A 68 -9.75 7.63 -11.39
CA ASN A 68 -10.71 7.16 -10.40
C ASN A 68 -10.14 7.16 -8.97
N MET A 69 -8.88 7.58 -8.79
CA MET A 69 -8.25 7.77 -7.49
C MET A 69 -8.11 9.25 -7.17
N ASN A 70 -8.74 9.69 -6.09
CA ASN A 70 -8.66 11.06 -5.62
C ASN A 70 -8.10 11.11 -4.20
N ILE A 71 -6.86 11.58 -4.05
CA ILE A 71 -6.18 11.63 -2.76
C ILE A 71 -5.91 13.08 -2.41
N SER A 72 -6.77 13.64 -1.58
CA SER A 72 -6.71 15.03 -1.16
C SER A 72 -6.09 15.19 0.21
N VAL A 73 -5.50 16.34 0.48
CA VAL A 73 -4.98 16.72 1.78
C VAL A 73 -5.83 17.86 2.33
N ILE A 74 -6.37 17.68 3.52
CA ILE A 74 -7.12 18.73 4.23
C ILE A 74 -6.19 19.50 5.17
N ASP A 75 -6.58 20.72 5.50
CA ASP A 75 -5.85 21.55 6.48
C ASP A 75 -6.11 21.05 7.91
N LYS A 76 -5.68 19.82 8.17
CA LYS A 76 -5.69 19.19 9.49
C LYS A 76 -4.32 18.64 9.80
N LYS A 77 -3.87 18.84 11.03
CA LYS A 77 -2.52 18.46 11.49
C LYS A 77 -2.62 17.73 12.81
N LEU A 78 -1.95 16.59 12.91
CA LEU A 78 -1.78 15.85 14.16
C LEU A 78 -0.31 15.74 14.48
N TYR A 79 0.14 16.47 15.46
CA TYR A 79 1.51 16.43 15.94
C TYR A 79 1.54 16.17 17.45
N ILE A 80 2.37 15.22 17.86
CA ILE A 80 2.76 15.04 19.24
C ILE A 80 4.10 15.76 19.40
N GLY A 81 4.13 16.81 20.23
CA GLY A 81 5.36 17.56 20.48
C GLY A 81 6.44 16.71 21.14
N PHE A 82 7.71 16.95 20.81
CA PHE A 82 8.82 16.32 21.52
C PHE A 82 8.85 16.80 22.98
N PRO A 83 9.18 15.93 23.98
CA PRO A 83 9.27 16.34 25.37
C PRO A 83 10.29 17.45 25.56
N LYS A 84 9.87 18.60 26.13
CA LYS A 84 10.74 19.77 26.30
C LYS A 84 11.98 19.48 27.16
N GLU A 85 11.80 18.63 28.18
CA GLU A 85 12.87 18.21 29.11
C GLU A 85 13.94 17.32 28.45
N LEU A 86 13.72 16.84 27.23
CA LEU A 86 14.64 15.98 26.50
C LEU A 86 15.22 16.65 25.25
N ILE A 87 14.80 17.86 24.92
CA ILE A 87 15.18 18.56 23.68
C ILE A 87 16.69 18.80 23.61
N ASP A 88 17.31 19.18 24.72
CA ASP A 88 18.75 19.46 24.80
C ASP A 88 19.63 18.20 24.58
N LYS A 89 19.01 17.01 24.54
CA LYS A 89 19.71 15.76 24.26
C LYS A 89 19.67 15.36 22.78
N LEU A 90 18.93 16.10 21.95
CA LEU A 90 18.93 15.90 20.51
C LEU A 90 20.13 16.60 19.86
N ASP A 91 20.58 16.03 18.73
CA ASP A 91 21.57 16.72 17.88
C ASP A 91 20.98 18.07 17.41
N GLU A 92 21.74 19.15 17.50
CA GLU A 92 21.28 20.54 17.19
C GLU A 92 20.55 20.66 15.84
N GLY A 93 21.04 19.98 14.80
CA GLY A 93 20.42 20.00 13.46
C GLY A 93 19.06 19.31 13.37
N LYS A 94 18.60 18.60 14.43
CA LYS A 94 17.33 17.83 14.42
C LYS A 94 16.22 18.50 15.19
N ILE A 95 16.53 19.43 16.10
CA ILE A 95 15.55 20.10 16.97
C ILE A 95 14.43 20.74 16.16
N HIS A 96 14.76 21.38 15.04
CA HIS A 96 13.79 22.08 14.17
C HIS A 96 12.80 21.17 13.45
N SER A 97 13.02 19.86 13.42
CA SER A 97 12.10 18.91 12.79
C SER A 97 10.92 18.51 13.70
N PHE A 98 10.96 18.88 14.98
CA PHE A 98 9.91 18.53 15.94
C PHE A 98 8.98 19.72 16.22
N HIS A 99 7.71 19.40 16.44
CA HIS A 99 6.67 20.38 16.76
C HIS A 99 6.59 20.61 18.27
N ASP A 100 6.29 21.85 18.68
CA ASP A 100 6.25 22.23 20.12
C ASP A 100 5.00 21.74 20.83
N ASN A 101 3.90 21.54 20.11
CA ASN A 101 2.59 21.29 20.69
C ASN A 101 1.91 20.06 20.12
N CYS A 102 1.15 19.36 20.97
CA CYS A 102 0.16 18.38 20.52
C CYS A 102 -1.03 19.11 19.92
N SER A 103 -1.36 18.84 18.65
CA SER A 103 -2.49 19.47 17.98
C SER A 103 -3.14 18.54 16.96
N PHE A 104 -4.42 18.80 16.68
CA PHE A 104 -5.12 18.21 15.55
C PHE A 104 -5.80 19.33 14.77
N ASN A 105 -5.40 19.55 13.51
CA ASN A 105 -5.88 20.56 12.56
C ASN A 105 -5.80 22.04 13.02
N GLY A 106 -5.14 22.33 14.12
CA GLY A 106 -5.08 23.66 14.69
C GLY A 106 -6.41 24.21 15.23
N LYS A 107 -7.49 23.44 15.21
CA LYS A 107 -8.83 23.80 15.70
C LYS A 107 -9.34 22.85 16.78
N ASN A 108 -9.00 21.57 16.70
CA ASN A 108 -9.30 20.58 17.73
C ASN A 108 -8.22 20.60 18.79
N THR A 109 -8.63 20.39 20.03
CA THR A 109 -7.70 20.24 21.15
C THR A 109 -7.25 18.79 21.29
N PHE A 110 -6.28 18.55 22.15
CA PHE A 110 -5.84 17.21 22.50
C PHE A 110 -6.97 16.38 23.15
N GLU A 111 -7.82 17.00 23.93
CA GLU A 111 -8.97 16.39 24.58
C GLU A 111 -10.02 15.93 23.55
N ASP A 112 -10.18 16.66 22.45
CA ASP A 112 -11.07 16.26 21.35
C ASP A 112 -10.57 14.98 20.69
N ILE A 113 -9.25 14.83 20.47
CA ILE A 113 -8.65 13.61 19.95
C ILE A 113 -8.94 12.42 20.87
N VAL A 114 -8.76 12.60 22.17
CA VAL A 114 -9.06 11.57 23.19
C VAL A 114 -10.52 11.17 23.15
N LYS A 115 -11.41 12.16 23.09
CA LYS A 115 -12.86 11.95 23.03
C LYS A 115 -13.29 11.20 21.79
N ASP A 116 -12.74 11.55 20.62
CA ASP A 116 -13.05 10.90 19.34
C ASP A 116 -12.73 9.41 19.36
N THR A 117 -11.59 9.02 19.91
CA THR A 117 -11.19 7.61 20.01
C THR A 117 -11.99 6.82 21.05
N GLY A 118 -12.49 7.50 22.10
CA GLY A 118 -13.16 6.91 23.25
C GLY A 118 -12.24 6.07 24.14
N ILE A 119 -10.91 6.17 23.99
CA ILE A 119 -9.91 5.54 24.85
C ILE A 119 -9.73 6.43 26.08
N LYS A 120 -10.20 5.98 27.24
CA LYS A 120 -10.32 6.81 28.46
C LYS A 120 -9.00 7.39 28.96
N ASN A 121 -7.90 6.66 28.84
CA ASN A 121 -6.57 7.05 29.35
C ASN A 121 -5.60 7.44 28.23
N LEU A 122 -6.09 7.82 27.04
CA LEU A 122 -5.23 8.11 25.87
C LEU A 122 -4.26 9.24 26.15
N THR A 123 -4.63 10.27 26.90
CA THR A 123 -3.74 11.39 27.27
C THR A 123 -2.53 10.88 28.07
N GLU A 124 -2.76 10.04 29.06
CA GLU A 124 -1.70 9.44 29.87
C GLU A 124 -0.80 8.52 29.05
N LEU A 125 -1.41 7.73 28.15
CA LEU A 125 -0.67 6.88 27.23
C LEU A 125 0.21 7.71 26.28
N ILE A 126 -0.29 8.82 25.75
CA ILE A 126 0.50 9.71 24.89
C ILE A 126 1.69 10.28 25.70
N GLU A 127 1.47 10.80 26.89
CA GLU A 127 2.56 11.34 27.71
C GLU A 127 3.61 10.27 28.08
N LYS A 128 3.18 9.05 28.37
CA LYS A 128 4.07 7.91 28.62
C LYS A 128 4.89 7.55 27.37
N HIS A 129 4.21 7.29 26.25
CA HIS A 129 4.84 6.78 25.03
C HIS A 129 5.67 7.84 24.29
N ARG A 130 5.30 9.12 24.38
CA ARG A 130 6.11 10.18 23.80
C ARG A 130 7.50 10.27 24.44
N LYS A 131 7.62 10.03 25.75
CA LYS A 131 8.93 9.97 26.44
C LYS A 131 9.74 8.73 26.03
N ILE A 132 9.09 7.58 25.91
CA ILE A 132 9.72 6.34 25.43
C ILE A 132 10.27 6.53 24.02
N VAL A 133 9.44 7.05 23.11
CA VAL A 133 9.82 7.27 21.72
C VAL A 133 10.88 8.37 21.58
N ALA A 134 10.79 9.44 22.38
CA ALA A 134 11.82 10.48 22.41
C ALA A 134 13.20 9.91 22.76
N GLN A 135 13.26 8.98 23.72
CA GLN A 135 14.51 8.30 24.08
C GLN A 135 15.06 7.47 22.90
N GLN A 136 14.20 6.83 22.10
CA GLN A 136 14.62 6.12 20.90
C GLN A 136 15.24 7.06 19.84
N PHE A 137 14.70 8.28 19.68
CA PHE A 137 15.28 9.29 18.78
C PHE A 137 16.63 9.81 19.29
N ILE A 138 16.77 10.00 20.60
CA ILE A 138 18.05 10.39 21.22
C ILE A 138 19.10 9.31 20.99
N ASN A 139 18.74 8.05 21.24
CA ASN A 139 19.65 6.90 21.11
C ASN A 139 19.79 6.41 19.67
N LYS A 140 19.06 6.98 18.71
CA LYS A 140 19.03 6.53 17.30
C LYS A 140 18.64 5.06 17.14
N GLU A 141 17.70 4.60 17.97
CA GLU A 141 17.21 3.23 17.97
C GLU A 141 16.07 3.03 16.97
N ASN A 142 15.94 1.80 16.46
CA ASN A 142 14.79 1.37 15.64
C ASN A 142 14.46 2.33 14.48
N GLY A 143 15.48 2.88 13.82
CA GLY A 143 15.31 3.82 12.71
C GLY A 143 14.83 5.21 13.09
N CYS A 144 14.85 5.57 14.36
CA CYS A 144 14.52 6.90 14.85
C CYS A 144 15.70 7.87 14.69
N TYR A 145 16.10 8.15 13.46
CA TYR A 145 17.25 9.02 13.16
C TYR A 145 16.89 10.47 12.94
N PHE A 146 15.74 10.74 12.32
CA PHE A 146 15.21 12.07 12.07
C PHE A 146 13.68 12.05 12.05
N ASN A 147 13.08 13.21 12.27
CA ASN A 147 11.64 13.40 12.14
C ASN A 147 11.31 14.00 10.78
N GLY A 148 10.44 13.35 10.03
CA GLY A 148 9.98 13.81 8.72
C GLY A 148 8.46 13.94 8.67
N GLU A 149 7.96 14.87 7.85
CA GLU A 149 6.51 15.00 7.60
C GLU A 149 5.99 13.76 6.87
N LYS A 150 4.82 13.31 7.30
CA LYS A 150 4.07 12.17 6.76
C LYS A 150 2.60 12.52 6.58
N TYR A 151 1.89 11.64 5.91
CA TYR A 151 0.44 11.73 5.81
C TYR A 151 -0.23 10.63 6.63
N GLY A 152 -1.20 11.05 7.46
CA GLY A 152 -2.17 10.17 8.09
C GLY A 152 -3.48 10.16 7.33
N VAL A 153 -4.28 9.12 7.49
CA VAL A 153 -5.58 8.99 6.82
C VAL A 153 -6.70 9.52 7.71
N TYR A 154 -7.43 10.51 7.20
CA TYR A 154 -8.57 11.12 7.88
C TYR A 154 -9.89 10.42 7.56
N GLU A 155 -10.10 10.10 6.28
CA GLU A 155 -11.31 9.46 5.80
C GLU A 155 -11.02 8.65 4.52
N ILE A 156 -11.79 7.58 4.33
CA ILE A 156 -11.73 6.71 3.16
C ILE A 156 -13.14 6.52 2.65
N ASN A 157 -13.37 6.84 1.37
CA ASN A 157 -14.66 6.70 0.71
C ASN A 157 -14.48 5.85 -0.57
N PRO A 158 -14.66 4.53 -0.48
CA PRO A 158 -14.68 3.66 -1.66
C PRO A 158 -16.06 3.74 -2.32
N PHE A 159 -16.06 3.81 -3.63
CA PHE A 159 -17.27 3.76 -4.43
C PHE A 159 -17.15 2.63 -5.45
N GLU A 160 -18.21 1.85 -5.59
CA GLU A 160 -18.26 0.72 -6.53
C GLU A 160 -19.00 1.08 -7.84
N ARG A 161 -19.72 2.22 -7.87
CA ARG A 161 -20.49 2.66 -9.05
C ARG A 161 -20.27 4.13 -9.33
N THR A 162 -20.19 4.47 -10.61
CA THR A 162 -20.21 5.86 -11.09
C THR A 162 -21.64 6.36 -11.26
N ILE A 163 -21.78 7.69 -11.40
CA ILE A 163 -23.08 8.36 -11.65
C ILE A 163 -23.77 7.80 -12.91
N ASP A 164 -23.01 7.31 -13.87
CA ASP A 164 -23.49 6.74 -15.14
C ASP A 164 -23.81 5.24 -15.03
N GLU A 165 -23.97 4.69 -13.84
CA GLU A 165 -24.24 3.27 -13.56
C GLU A 165 -23.15 2.29 -14.07
N LYS A 166 -21.98 2.81 -14.49
CA LYS A 166 -20.83 1.96 -14.80
C LYS A 166 -20.22 1.41 -13.51
N GLU A 167 -19.97 0.12 -13.48
CA GLU A 167 -19.27 -0.54 -12.37
C GLU A 167 -17.77 -0.27 -12.47
N GLU A 168 -17.35 0.94 -12.10
CA GLU A 168 -15.95 1.32 -12.02
C GLU A 168 -15.59 1.60 -10.57
N ALA A 169 -14.51 0.94 -10.09
CA ALA A 169 -14.01 1.20 -8.76
C ALA A 169 -13.43 2.61 -8.66
N LYS A 170 -13.96 3.41 -7.73
CA LYS A 170 -13.43 4.73 -7.37
C LYS A 170 -12.95 4.73 -5.94
N LEU A 171 -11.87 5.46 -5.68
CA LEU A 171 -11.27 5.57 -4.37
C LEU A 171 -11.01 7.04 -4.03
N GLU A 172 -11.64 7.51 -2.98
CA GLU A 172 -11.34 8.81 -2.40
C GLU A 172 -10.68 8.62 -1.03
N ILE A 173 -9.51 9.19 -0.85
CA ILE A 173 -8.79 9.20 0.41
C ILE A 173 -8.55 10.66 0.81
N VAL A 174 -8.95 10.99 2.03
CA VAL A 174 -8.69 12.29 2.63
C VAL A 174 -7.56 12.13 3.63
N LEU A 175 -6.46 12.84 3.42
CA LEU A 175 -5.27 12.79 4.26
C LEU A 175 -5.19 14.03 5.15
N TYR A 176 -4.51 13.88 6.29
CA TYR A 176 -4.04 14.97 7.14
C TYR A 176 -2.53 14.93 7.30
N THR A 177 -1.92 16.04 7.66
CA THR A 177 -0.48 16.11 7.87
C THR A 177 -0.11 15.65 9.28
N THR A 178 0.93 14.84 9.37
CA THR A 178 1.54 14.38 10.62
C THR A 178 3.06 14.25 10.45
N ASP A 179 3.75 13.71 11.44
CA ASP A 179 5.18 13.46 11.38
C ASP A 179 5.56 12.05 11.85
N TYR A 180 6.80 11.68 11.62
CA TYR A 180 7.29 10.36 11.96
C TYR A 180 7.34 10.10 13.46
N PHE A 181 7.64 11.14 14.27
CA PHE A 181 7.62 11.04 15.72
C PHE A 181 6.20 10.70 16.22
N THR A 182 5.21 11.45 15.77
CA THR A 182 3.79 11.19 16.08
C THR A 182 3.38 9.79 15.70
N HIS A 183 3.76 9.35 14.48
CA HIS A 183 3.50 7.99 14.02
C HIS A 183 4.10 6.95 14.98
N LYS A 184 5.35 7.10 15.40
CA LYS A 184 6.00 6.18 16.34
C LYS A 184 5.34 6.18 17.72
N VAL A 185 4.86 7.33 18.19
CA VAL A 185 4.12 7.41 19.46
C VAL A 185 2.82 6.63 19.39
N PHE A 186 1.97 6.88 18.38
CA PHE A 186 0.69 6.16 18.22
C PHE A 186 0.90 4.66 17.97
N LYS A 187 1.92 4.28 17.21
CA LYS A 187 2.29 2.88 17.00
C LYS A 187 2.71 2.20 18.32
N SER A 188 3.45 2.90 19.17
CA SER A 188 3.87 2.41 20.48
C SER A 188 2.67 2.25 21.43
N ILE A 189 1.74 3.19 21.43
CA ILE A 189 0.48 3.10 22.20
C ILE A 189 -0.33 1.91 21.70
N TYR A 190 -0.55 1.81 20.38
CA TYR A 190 -1.31 0.71 19.79
C TYR A 190 -0.76 -0.66 20.21
N LYS A 191 0.55 -0.83 20.17
CA LYS A 191 1.21 -2.07 20.60
C LYS A 191 0.88 -2.45 22.05
N GLU A 192 0.73 -1.46 22.95
CA GLU A 192 0.38 -1.70 24.36
C GLU A 192 -1.09 -2.08 24.52
N ILE A 193 -2.01 -1.42 23.79
CA ILE A 193 -3.45 -1.56 24.06
C ILE A 193 -4.20 -2.52 23.15
N LYS A 194 -3.64 -2.94 22.02
CA LYS A 194 -4.35 -3.72 20.98
C LYS A 194 -5.03 -4.99 21.47
N ASP A 195 -4.48 -5.65 22.47
CA ASP A 195 -5.01 -6.91 22.99
C ASP A 195 -6.11 -6.71 24.06
N THR A 196 -6.23 -5.51 24.60
CA THR A 196 -7.15 -5.18 25.70
C THR A 196 -8.22 -4.16 25.32
N ASP A 197 -7.98 -3.31 24.33
CA ASP A 197 -8.89 -2.26 23.86
C ASP A 197 -9.61 -2.68 22.57
N PRO A 198 -10.85 -2.23 22.35
CA PRO A 198 -11.61 -2.49 21.12
C PRO A 198 -10.89 -2.08 19.83
N ILE A 199 -9.92 -1.17 19.87
CA ILE A 199 -9.12 -0.78 18.70
C ILE A 199 -8.42 -1.97 18.05
N GLY A 200 -7.98 -2.95 18.82
CA GLY A 200 -7.35 -4.18 18.29
C GLY A 200 -8.31 -5.08 17.50
N LYS A 201 -9.62 -4.84 17.60
CA LYS A 201 -10.69 -5.51 16.85
C LYS A 201 -11.43 -4.55 15.91
N THR A 202 -10.74 -3.50 15.44
CA THR A 202 -11.28 -2.48 14.55
C THR A 202 -11.92 -3.13 13.32
N ARG A 203 -13.09 -2.61 12.93
CA ARG A 203 -13.77 -2.91 11.66
C ARG A 203 -13.73 -1.69 10.76
N ILE A 204 -14.03 -1.84 9.48
CA ILE A 204 -14.02 -0.74 8.49
C ILE A 204 -14.82 0.47 8.99
N LYS A 205 -16.01 0.25 9.57
CA LYS A 205 -16.86 1.32 10.12
C LYS A 205 -16.24 2.09 11.29
N ASP A 206 -15.25 1.53 11.97
CA ASP A 206 -14.63 2.11 13.15
C ASP A 206 -13.40 2.96 12.79
N LEU A 207 -12.91 2.90 11.52
CA LEU A 207 -11.72 3.64 11.07
C LEU A 207 -11.83 5.14 11.35
N LYS A 208 -12.99 5.73 11.09
CA LYS A 208 -13.23 7.15 11.35
C LYS A 208 -13.05 7.53 12.83
N ARG A 209 -13.39 6.63 13.74
CA ARG A 209 -13.20 6.80 15.19
C ARG A 209 -11.73 6.79 15.57
N TYR A 210 -10.95 5.90 14.95
CA TYR A 210 -9.55 5.69 15.29
C TYR A 210 -8.57 6.40 14.33
N ARG A 211 -9.01 7.44 13.62
CA ARG A 211 -8.20 8.19 12.65
C ARG A 211 -6.89 8.76 13.23
N ALA A 212 -6.82 9.02 14.53
CA ALA A 212 -5.61 9.44 15.20
C ALA A 212 -4.51 8.36 15.21
N PHE A 213 -4.86 7.09 15.00
CA PHE A 213 -3.93 5.96 14.90
C PHE A 213 -3.51 5.65 13.46
N THR A 214 -4.25 6.16 12.46
CA THR A 214 -3.92 5.97 11.03
C THR A 214 -2.90 7.01 10.56
N THR A 215 -1.80 7.14 11.28
CA THR A 215 -0.75 8.16 11.10
C THR A 215 0.24 7.84 9.98
N SER A 216 0.02 6.77 9.23
CA SER A 216 0.84 6.40 8.07
C SER A 216 -0.03 5.75 7.01
N PHE A 217 0.26 6.09 5.76
CA PHE A 217 -0.33 5.44 4.59
C PHE A 217 0.80 5.02 3.65
N GLY A 218 0.82 3.75 3.27
CA GLY A 218 1.92 3.18 2.49
C GLY A 218 1.47 2.48 1.22
N ILE A 219 2.40 2.36 0.27
CA ILE A 219 2.25 1.60 -0.96
C ILE A 219 3.04 0.31 -0.81
N ASN A 220 2.37 -0.82 -1.00
CA ASN A 220 2.97 -2.14 -0.99
C ASN A 220 2.98 -2.67 -2.42
N GLY A 221 4.14 -2.58 -3.08
CA GLY A 221 4.29 -2.83 -4.49
C GLY A 221 5.04 -4.11 -4.83
N ILE A 222 4.60 -4.78 -5.89
CA ILE A 222 5.30 -5.90 -6.52
C ILE A 222 5.75 -5.50 -7.91
N VAL A 223 6.99 -5.81 -8.24
CA VAL A 223 7.58 -5.61 -9.56
C VAL A 223 7.68 -6.94 -10.28
N GLY A 224 7.00 -7.04 -11.42
CA GLY A 224 7.14 -8.14 -12.36
C GLY A 224 8.36 -7.96 -13.25
N VAL A 225 9.10 -9.02 -13.51
CA VAL A 225 10.31 -9.01 -14.32
C VAL A 225 10.54 -10.37 -14.97
N LYS A 226 11.27 -10.42 -16.07
CA LYS A 226 11.81 -11.67 -16.60
C LYS A 226 13.04 -12.11 -15.79
N SER A 227 13.19 -13.42 -15.61
CA SER A 227 14.41 -14.03 -15.09
C SER A 227 14.99 -14.99 -16.12
N LYS A 228 16.23 -15.47 -15.92
CA LYS A 228 16.83 -16.48 -16.79
C LYS A 228 16.05 -17.79 -16.82
N GLU A 229 15.38 -18.11 -15.73
CA GLU A 229 14.65 -19.37 -15.57
C GLU A 229 13.17 -19.27 -15.95
N ASP A 230 12.57 -18.07 -15.83
CA ASP A 230 11.14 -17.88 -16.06
C ASP A 230 10.85 -16.47 -16.61
N ASN A 231 9.99 -16.44 -17.63
CA ASN A 231 9.53 -15.18 -18.24
C ASN A 231 8.57 -14.37 -17.35
N LYS A 232 8.01 -14.98 -16.29
CA LYS A 232 7.09 -14.34 -15.36
C LYS A 232 7.56 -14.54 -13.93
N SER A 233 8.42 -13.66 -13.50
CA SER A 233 8.93 -13.64 -12.13
C SER A 233 8.54 -12.33 -11.44
N ILE A 234 8.56 -12.33 -10.11
CA ILE A 234 8.40 -11.14 -9.29
C ILE A 234 9.66 -10.91 -8.47
N ILE A 235 10.01 -9.64 -8.29
CA ILE A 235 11.09 -9.23 -7.40
C ILE A 235 10.55 -9.22 -5.97
N LEU A 236 11.32 -9.79 -5.08
CA LEU A 236 11.10 -9.77 -3.64
C LEU A 236 12.37 -9.27 -2.96
N THR A 237 12.23 -8.77 -1.75
CA THR A 237 13.35 -8.23 -0.98
C THR A 237 13.48 -8.95 0.35
N LYS A 238 14.70 -9.00 0.87
CA LYS A 238 14.97 -9.36 2.27
C LYS A 238 15.37 -8.10 3.00
N ARG A 239 14.76 -7.84 4.14
CA ARG A 239 15.03 -6.62 4.91
C ARG A 239 16.40 -6.66 5.55
N SER A 240 17.07 -5.51 5.57
CA SER A 240 18.36 -5.33 6.22
C SER A 240 18.24 -5.46 7.74
N CYS A 241 19.30 -5.92 8.39
CA CYS A 241 19.44 -5.84 9.84
C CYS A 241 19.47 -4.40 10.37
N ASN A 242 19.74 -3.43 9.52
CA ASN A 242 19.68 -1.99 9.82
C ASN A 242 18.29 -1.39 9.63
N ALA A 243 17.31 -2.17 9.11
CA ALA A 243 15.96 -1.68 8.88
C ALA A 243 15.32 -1.20 10.19
N THR A 244 14.50 -0.18 10.05
CA THR A 244 13.90 0.60 11.14
C THR A 244 13.02 -0.18 12.13
N ASP A 245 12.68 -1.42 11.82
CA ASP A 245 11.85 -2.28 12.66
C ASP A 245 12.59 -3.58 12.97
N THR A 246 13.18 -3.65 14.13
CA THR A 246 13.95 -4.83 14.61
C THR A 246 13.12 -6.12 14.61
N ASN A 247 11.79 -6.03 14.70
CA ASN A 247 10.90 -7.19 14.60
C ASN A 247 10.72 -7.73 13.17
N ASN A 248 11.20 -7.00 12.16
CA ASN A 248 11.13 -7.40 10.75
C ASN A 248 12.51 -7.69 10.14
N MET A 249 13.55 -7.74 10.96
CA MET A 249 14.91 -8.09 10.52
C MET A 249 14.88 -9.45 9.84
N GLU A 250 15.54 -9.54 8.67
CA GLU A 250 15.63 -10.75 7.86
C GLU A 250 14.33 -11.30 7.26
N LEU A 251 13.17 -10.69 7.55
CA LEU A 251 11.91 -11.09 6.93
C LEU A 251 11.93 -10.77 5.43
N CYS A 252 11.34 -11.67 4.67
CA CYS A 252 11.06 -11.43 3.27
C CYS A 252 9.91 -10.40 3.12
N SER A 253 10.01 -9.61 2.07
CA SER A 253 9.09 -8.51 1.78
C SER A 253 8.74 -8.47 0.30
N VAL A 254 7.66 -7.76 -0.05
CA VAL A 254 7.38 -7.37 -1.43
C VAL A 254 8.48 -6.45 -1.96
N SER A 255 8.44 -6.15 -3.25
CA SER A 255 9.47 -5.37 -3.93
C SER A 255 9.68 -3.99 -3.29
N VAL A 256 8.60 -3.30 -2.92
CA VAL A 256 8.59 -1.93 -2.38
C VAL A 256 7.58 -1.82 -1.26
N ILE A 257 7.97 -1.20 -0.13
CA ILE A 257 7.04 -0.77 0.94
C ILE A 257 7.35 0.68 1.26
N GLU A 258 6.67 1.59 0.61
CA GLU A 258 6.96 3.01 0.66
C GLU A 258 5.85 3.81 1.34
N GLY A 259 6.20 4.62 2.33
CA GLY A 259 5.28 5.52 3.00
C GLY A 259 5.09 6.83 2.23
N LEU A 260 3.85 7.31 2.12
CA LEU A 260 3.61 8.62 1.53
C LEU A 260 4.17 9.75 2.39
N THR A 261 4.84 10.68 1.73
CA THR A 261 5.48 11.84 2.33
C THR A 261 5.09 13.12 1.59
N LYS A 262 5.54 14.26 2.13
CA LYS A 262 5.28 15.57 1.52
C LYS A 262 5.85 15.70 0.08
N THR A 263 6.89 14.94 -0.25
CA THR A 263 7.47 14.94 -1.59
C THR A 263 6.55 14.36 -2.66
N ASP A 264 5.55 13.59 -2.26
CA ASP A 264 4.56 12.99 -3.15
C ASP A 264 3.35 13.93 -3.40
N TYR A 265 3.39 15.16 -2.86
CA TYR A 265 2.34 16.15 -3.04
C TYR A 265 2.55 16.96 -4.32
N ASP A 266 1.60 16.82 -5.23
CA ASP A 266 1.54 17.65 -6.44
C ASP A 266 0.92 19.01 -6.09
N THR A 267 1.77 20.05 -6.09
CA THR A 267 1.36 21.41 -5.77
C THR A 267 0.43 22.03 -6.81
N TYR A 268 0.50 21.58 -8.06
CA TYR A 268 -0.33 22.08 -9.16
C TYR A 268 -1.76 21.55 -9.04
N ASN A 269 -1.92 20.24 -8.85
CA ASN A 269 -3.20 19.57 -8.71
C ASN A 269 -3.73 19.57 -7.28
N LYS A 270 -2.95 20.03 -6.30
CA LYS A 270 -3.25 20.04 -4.85
C LYS A 270 -3.66 18.66 -4.31
N LYS A 271 -2.98 17.61 -4.77
CA LYS A 271 -3.27 16.21 -4.44
C LYS A 271 -1.98 15.46 -4.16
N VAL A 272 -2.09 14.38 -3.41
CA VAL A 272 -0.99 13.41 -3.30
C VAL A 272 -1.08 12.43 -4.48
N ASP A 273 0.04 12.22 -5.15
CA ASP A 273 0.14 11.31 -6.29
C ASP A 273 0.76 9.97 -5.86
N LEU A 274 -0.06 8.91 -5.82
CA LEU A 274 0.39 7.56 -5.51
C LEU A 274 1.41 7.03 -6.52
N TYR A 275 1.31 7.45 -7.79
CA TYR A 275 2.28 7.06 -8.82
C TYR A 275 3.65 7.64 -8.52
N GLN A 276 3.73 8.89 -8.08
CA GLN A 276 4.97 9.53 -7.62
C GLN A 276 5.57 8.78 -6.43
N GLY A 277 4.76 8.50 -5.40
CA GLY A 277 5.21 7.75 -4.23
C GLY A 277 5.74 6.36 -4.59
N PHE A 278 5.06 5.65 -5.48
CA PHE A 278 5.53 4.34 -5.94
C PHE A 278 6.81 4.40 -6.77
N LYS A 279 6.92 5.36 -7.70
CA LYS A 279 8.13 5.59 -8.51
C LYS A 279 9.34 5.95 -7.64
N ARG A 280 9.12 6.77 -6.60
CA ARG A 280 10.15 7.08 -5.61
C ARG A 280 10.64 5.81 -4.91
N GLY A 281 9.72 4.97 -4.41
CA GLY A 281 10.06 3.69 -3.80
C GLY A 281 10.83 2.76 -4.75
N LEU A 282 10.42 2.64 -6.03
CA LEU A 282 11.15 1.87 -7.05
C LEU A 282 12.60 2.32 -7.19
N THR A 283 12.83 3.64 -7.18
CA THR A 283 14.17 4.21 -7.32
C THR A 283 14.99 4.08 -6.03
N GLU A 284 14.40 4.42 -4.88
CA GLU A 284 15.10 4.47 -3.59
C GLU A 284 15.40 3.06 -3.04
N GLU A 285 14.44 2.11 -3.13
CA GLU A 285 14.60 0.76 -2.59
C GLU A 285 15.25 -0.22 -3.58
N LEU A 286 14.96 -0.11 -4.90
CA LEU A 286 15.41 -1.08 -5.90
C LEU A 286 16.41 -0.53 -6.91
N GLY A 287 16.57 0.78 -7.05
CA GLY A 287 17.37 1.41 -8.10
C GLY A 287 16.71 1.36 -9.49
N ILE A 288 15.42 1.06 -9.57
CA ILE A 288 14.66 0.97 -10.82
C ILE A 288 14.23 2.36 -11.26
N ASN A 289 14.62 2.75 -12.48
CA ASN A 289 14.31 4.06 -13.05
C ASN A 289 13.08 4.04 -13.95
N GLU A 290 12.46 5.19 -14.18
CA GLU A 290 11.23 5.36 -14.96
C GLU A 290 11.33 4.92 -16.43
N ASN A 291 12.53 4.82 -17.02
CA ASN A 291 12.74 4.30 -18.36
C ASN A 291 12.67 2.77 -18.48
N MET A 292 12.46 2.07 -17.37
CA MET A 292 12.42 0.60 -17.30
C MET A 292 11.00 0.04 -17.34
N TYR A 293 9.98 0.89 -17.27
CA TYR A 293 8.56 0.52 -17.32
C TYR A 293 7.73 1.68 -17.89
N SER A 294 6.50 1.37 -18.31
CA SER A 294 5.50 2.39 -18.65
C SER A 294 4.62 2.71 -17.45
N ASP A 295 4.22 3.97 -17.30
CA ASP A 295 3.25 4.41 -16.29
C ASP A 295 1.92 3.66 -16.40
N ASP A 296 1.49 3.31 -17.62
CA ASP A 296 0.28 2.53 -17.87
C ASP A 296 0.34 1.10 -17.31
N ASN A 297 1.55 0.62 -17.00
CA ASN A 297 1.76 -0.69 -16.38
C ASN A 297 1.63 -0.65 -14.86
N ILE A 298 1.61 0.54 -14.23
CA ILE A 298 1.41 0.69 -12.79
C ILE A 298 -0.07 0.54 -12.48
N LYS A 299 -0.42 -0.43 -11.62
CA LYS A 299 -1.80 -0.73 -11.26
C LYS A 299 -1.97 -0.84 -9.76
N PHE A 300 -2.94 -0.11 -9.22
CA PHE A 300 -3.32 -0.15 -7.81
C PHE A 300 -4.57 -1.01 -7.64
N TYR A 301 -4.61 -1.84 -6.58
CA TYR A 301 -5.67 -2.82 -6.38
C TYR A 301 -6.42 -2.64 -5.06
N ASP A 302 -5.91 -3.19 -3.95
CA ASP A 302 -6.62 -3.25 -2.69
C ASP A 302 -6.10 -2.25 -1.69
N LEU A 303 -7.03 -1.58 -1.04
CA LEU A 303 -6.77 -0.82 0.18
C LEU A 303 -7.01 -1.72 1.38
N PHE A 304 -6.06 -1.78 2.30
CA PHE A 304 -6.12 -2.66 3.46
C PHE A 304 -5.60 -2.00 4.74
N LEU A 305 -6.04 -2.53 5.89
CA LEU A 305 -5.49 -2.21 7.21
C LEU A 305 -4.83 -3.47 7.79
N GLU A 306 -3.56 -3.36 8.15
CA GLU A 306 -2.83 -4.39 8.89
C GLU A 306 -2.99 -4.14 10.40
N LEU A 307 -3.64 -5.07 11.10
CA LEU A 307 -4.02 -4.91 12.50
C LEU A 307 -2.90 -5.14 13.52
N ASN A 308 -1.77 -5.78 13.17
CA ASN A 308 -0.69 -5.92 14.15
C ASN A 308 0.02 -4.60 14.44
N LYS A 309 0.04 -3.69 13.47
CA LYS A 309 0.72 -2.39 13.55
C LYS A 309 -0.21 -1.19 13.39
N TYR A 310 -1.47 -1.43 13.01
CA TYR A 310 -2.47 -0.44 12.65
C TYR A 310 -2.02 0.45 11.48
N GLU A 311 -1.49 -0.16 10.45
CA GLU A 311 -0.95 0.53 9.27
C GLU A 311 -1.86 0.32 8.06
N LEU A 312 -2.24 1.42 7.42
CA LEU A 312 -2.99 1.42 6.17
C LEU A 312 -2.04 1.30 4.99
N GLY A 313 -2.43 0.48 4.01
CA GLY A 313 -1.67 0.30 2.78
C GLY A 313 -2.55 0.09 1.57
N ILE A 314 -1.98 0.38 0.40
CA ILE A 314 -2.56 0.05 -0.89
C ILE A 314 -1.63 -0.88 -1.66
N THR A 315 -2.18 -1.93 -2.26
CA THR A 315 -1.38 -2.87 -3.06
C THR A 315 -1.16 -2.31 -4.47
N CYS A 316 0.05 -2.50 -5.00
CA CYS A 316 0.44 -2.00 -6.31
C CYS A 316 1.23 -3.05 -7.09
N TYR A 317 1.13 -3.02 -8.41
CA TYR A 317 1.90 -3.87 -9.30
C TYR A 317 2.39 -3.09 -10.52
N VAL A 318 3.62 -3.39 -10.96
CA VAL A 318 4.18 -2.92 -12.22
C VAL A 318 4.98 -4.03 -12.90
N ASN A 319 4.89 -4.14 -14.22
CA ASN A 319 5.80 -4.95 -15.02
C ASN A 319 6.92 -4.07 -15.59
N LEU A 320 8.15 -4.54 -15.47
CA LEU A 320 9.24 -3.98 -16.25
C LEU A 320 9.10 -4.38 -17.73
N ASP A 321 9.71 -3.57 -18.60
CA ASP A 321 9.76 -3.88 -20.01
C ASP A 321 10.49 -5.22 -20.27
N ASP A 322 10.00 -5.96 -21.23
CA ASP A 322 10.46 -7.31 -21.58
C ASP A 322 11.95 -7.45 -21.93
N LYS A 323 12.62 -6.34 -22.21
CA LYS A 323 14.06 -6.27 -22.49
C LYS A 323 14.92 -6.45 -21.23
N TYR A 324 14.36 -6.24 -20.02
CA TYR A 324 15.10 -6.33 -18.77
C TYR A 324 15.00 -7.73 -18.17
N ILE A 325 16.16 -8.26 -17.75
CA ILE A 325 16.31 -9.56 -17.10
C ILE A 325 16.88 -9.33 -15.70
N PHE A 326 16.27 -9.93 -14.68
CA PHE A 326 16.62 -9.69 -13.27
C PHE A 326 18.11 -9.84 -12.99
N GLU A 327 18.70 -10.99 -13.30
CA GLU A 327 20.09 -11.34 -12.96
C GLU A 327 21.12 -10.48 -13.71
N LYS A 328 20.74 -9.89 -14.84
CA LYS A 328 21.60 -9.06 -15.66
C LYS A 328 21.44 -7.58 -15.36
N ASP A 329 20.19 -7.13 -15.23
CA ASP A 329 19.88 -5.71 -15.32
C ASP A 329 19.39 -5.10 -13.99
N ILE A 330 18.93 -5.95 -13.03
CA ILE A 330 18.25 -5.48 -11.81
C ILE A 330 18.98 -5.87 -10.52
N GLN A 331 19.45 -7.10 -10.43
CA GLN A 331 19.99 -7.69 -9.19
C GLN A 331 21.07 -6.81 -8.53
N HIS A 332 21.93 -6.20 -9.35
CA HIS A 332 23.08 -5.41 -8.91
C HIS A 332 22.86 -3.90 -9.02
N LEU A 333 21.63 -3.44 -9.33
CA LEU A 333 21.36 -2.01 -9.33
C LEU A 333 21.61 -1.43 -7.94
N TYR A 334 22.34 -0.32 -7.91
CA TYR A 334 22.48 0.46 -6.69
C TYR A 334 21.17 1.18 -6.37
N ALA A 335 20.70 1.04 -5.15
CA ALA A 335 19.58 1.78 -4.62
C ALA A 335 20.03 2.59 -3.41
N LYS A 336 19.46 3.78 -3.23
CA LYS A 336 19.83 4.72 -2.17
C LYS A 336 19.70 4.09 -0.77
N ASP A 337 18.68 3.25 -0.59
CA ASP A 337 18.35 2.64 0.70
C ASP A 337 18.86 1.20 0.86
N ASN A 338 19.71 0.72 -0.07
CA ASN A 338 20.29 -0.64 -0.02
C ASN A 338 21.00 -0.96 1.30
N THR A 339 21.56 0.02 1.99
CA THR A 339 22.23 -0.19 3.27
C THR A 339 21.31 -0.09 4.47
N LEU A 340 20.17 0.57 4.31
CA LEU A 340 19.25 0.87 5.41
C LEU A 340 18.05 -0.09 5.43
N GLU A 341 17.43 -0.37 4.27
CA GLU A 341 16.17 -1.10 4.23
C GLU A 341 16.25 -2.47 3.54
N VAL A 342 17.00 -2.59 2.45
CA VAL A 342 17.06 -3.80 1.62
C VAL A 342 18.45 -4.44 1.70
N ALA A 343 18.54 -5.65 2.26
CA ALA A 343 19.77 -6.43 2.30
C ALA A 343 19.99 -7.21 0.99
N GLU A 344 18.93 -7.75 0.41
CA GLU A 344 18.99 -8.63 -0.76
C GLU A 344 17.75 -8.46 -1.63
N LYS A 345 17.96 -8.50 -2.95
CA LYS A 345 16.92 -8.63 -3.98
C LYS A 345 16.98 -10.03 -4.58
N PHE A 346 15.85 -10.70 -4.65
CA PHE A 346 15.74 -12.02 -5.27
C PHE A 346 14.44 -12.15 -6.06
N VAL A 347 14.32 -13.20 -6.89
CA VAL A 347 13.13 -13.44 -7.69
C VAL A 347 12.45 -14.75 -7.35
N SER A 348 11.13 -14.76 -7.54
CA SER A 348 10.32 -15.96 -7.53
C SER A 348 9.45 -16.02 -8.76
N SER A 349 9.32 -17.20 -9.35
CA SER A 349 8.38 -17.42 -10.45
C SER A 349 6.96 -17.08 -10.03
N LEU A 350 6.24 -16.35 -10.89
CA LEU A 350 4.88 -15.87 -10.66
C LEU A 350 3.86 -16.99 -10.91
N ASN A 351 3.94 -18.06 -10.14
CA ASN A 351 2.95 -19.11 -10.13
C ASN A 351 2.61 -19.54 -8.70
N LYS A 352 1.36 -20.01 -8.48
CA LYS A 352 0.85 -20.36 -7.16
C LYS A 352 1.75 -21.37 -6.42
N LYS A 353 2.30 -22.37 -7.11
CA LYS A 353 3.14 -23.42 -6.50
C LYS A 353 4.46 -22.85 -5.99
N SER A 354 5.15 -22.05 -6.80
CA SER A 354 6.43 -21.42 -6.43
C SER A 354 6.24 -20.45 -5.26
N ILE A 355 5.19 -19.64 -5.32
CA ILE A 355 4.89 -18.68 -4.26
C ILE A 355 4.49 -19.37 -2.95
N ASN A 356 3.66 -20.42 -2.97
CA ASN A 356 3.33 -21.16 -1.76
C ASN A 356 4.58 -21.79 -1.15
N LYS A 357 5.44 -22.45 -1.97
CA LYS A 357 6.72 -23.00 -1.50
C LYS A 357 7.62 -21.92 -0.89
N LEU A 358 7.63 -20.72 -1.47
CA LEU A 358 8.40 -19.61 -0.96
C LEU A 358 7.87 -19.14 0.42
N ILE A 359 6.53 -19.04 0.56
CA ILE A 359 5.88 -18.66 1.81
C ILE A 359 6.11 -19.72 2.90
N ASP A 360 6.09 -21.00 2.54
CA ASP A 360 6.31 -22.09 3.49
C ASP A 360 7.78 -22.15 4.00
N ASN A 361 8.73 -21.69 3.18
CA ASN A 361 10.17 -21.73 3.48
C ASN A 361 10.75 -20.43 4.07
N ASN A 362 10.00 -19.34 4.07
CA ASN A 362 10.47 -18.03 4.51
C ASN A 362 9.44 -17.33 5.36
N GLU A 363 9.93 -16.54 6.30
CA GLU A 363 9.07 -15.64 7.06
C GLU A 363 8.84 -14.33 6.30
N PHE A 364 7.58 -13.95 6.18
CA PHE A 364 7.15 -12.71 5.55
C PHE A 364 6.41 -11.82 6.54
N ASN A 365 6.54 -10.51 6.38
CA ASN A 365 5.63 -9.61 7.07
C ASN A 365 4.19 -9.76 6.51
N LYS A 366 3.19 -9.47 7.34
CA LYS A 366 1.78 -9.73 7.01
C LYS A 366 1.26 -8.89 5.85
N GLN A 367 1.71 -7.65 5.73
CA GLN A 367 1.38 -6.76 4.61
C GLN A 367 1.88 -7.34 3.29
N SER A 368 3.12 -7.85 3.27
CA SER A 368 3.70 -8.48 2.09
C SER A 368 2.95 -9.75 1.69
N LEU A 369 2.58 -10.60 2.65
CA LEU A 369 1.78 -11.79 2.36
C LEU A 369 0.42 -11.43 1.76
N TYR A 370 -0.24 -10.43 2.32
CA TYR A 370 -1.50 -9.92 1.78
C TYR A 370 -1.33 -9.42 0.36
N THR A 371 -0.32 -8.57 0.11
CA THR A 371 -0.04 -7.99 -1.20
C THR A 371 0.27 -9.05 -2.25
N ILE A 372 1.14 -10.03 -1.93
CA ILE A 372 1.46 -11.15 -2.83
C ILE A 372 0.19 -11.90 -3.22
N LYS A 373 -0.65 -12.26 -2.25
CA LYS A 373 -1.88 -13.01 -2.50
C LYS A 373 -2.91 -12.20 -3.29
N SER A 374 -3.08 -10.91 -2.95
CA SER A 374 -3.97 -9.98 -3.65
C SER A 374 -3.60 -9.85 -5.13
N ILE A 375 -2.31 -9.70 -5.44
CA ILE A 375 -1.82 -9.55 -6.81
C ILE A 375 -1.90 -10.88 -7.57
N LEU A 376 -1.51 -12.01 -6.96
CA LEU A 376 -1.64 -13.34 -7.58
C LEU A 376 -3.07 -13.71 -7.98
N ALA A 377 -4.07 -13.13 -7.30
CA ALA A 377 -5.46 -13.36 -7.64
C ALA A 377 -5.85 -12.73 -8.99
N ARG A 378 -5.13 -11.67 -9.42
CA ARG A 378 -5.52 -10.78 -10.53
C ARG A 378 -4.65 -10.89 -11.79
N ILE A 379 -3.44 -11.49 -11.72
CA ILE A 379 -2.48 -11.56 -12.85
C ILE A 379 -2.20 -12.99 -13.32
#